data_1b151f397e7f6d6a5ff64110238c737a
#
_entry.id   1b151f397e7f6d6a5ff64110238c737a
#
_cell.length_a   1.000
_cell.length_b   1.000
_cell.length_c   1.000
_cell.angle_alpha   90.00
_cell.angle_beta   90.00
_cell.angle_gamma   90.00
#
_symmetry.space_group_name_H-M   'P 1'
#
loop_
_entity.id
_entity.type
_entity.pdbx_description
1 polymer ?
#
loop_
_entity_poly.entity_id
_entity_poly.type
_entity_poly.pdbx_seq_one_letter_code
_entity_poly.pdbx_strand_id
1 'polypeptide(L)'
;MCHVMKRILACSLAAVLASGPPLALAETPTAPTTTRTAAPDTDKCPHAERPEKATTTSERLTPGQASPTPLPPVDSDEPCGTTLPEGFKVDKDVVAAAWMVSDIDSGEIVAMKDPNGRYRPASIIKALLALVVIDELDLHQKVEVGEESAQIDGSAVGIGPGGDYTVEQLLQGLLMASGNDAAHALAQELGGDEVTLRKVNDKAAEIGTNSTYAASYSGLDAPGMSTSAEDISRIYRAAFHNPTFARIVDTESVDFPGWGDYEGYQLGNDNGLFLNDPDGIGGKTGFTDDAHHTFVGALDRHGRRLQAVLLDTTVEHGPRAWEQAQKLLHEAYKVSPGDGVGQLLADAASHTSPAPTPAPDSRAQSASS
;
A
#
# COMPACT_ATOMS: atom_id res chain seq x y z
N MET A 1 44.56 -66.80 35.85
CA MET A 1 45.50 -67.05 34.76
C MET A 1 44.73 -67.53 33.56
N CYS A 2 44.55 -66.73 32.58
CA CYS A 2 44.47 -67.05 31.14
C CYS A 2 44.08 -65.79 30.41
N HIS A 3 44.96 -65.25 29.61
CA HIS A 3 44.80 -64.12 28.75
C HIS A 3 44.09 -64.54 27.48
N VAL A 4 43.00 -63.86 27.11
CA VAL A 4 42.38 -63.98 25.79
C VAL A 4 42.60 -62.69 25.04
N MET A 5 43.43 -62.76 24.03
CA MET A 5 43.74 -61.72 23.06
C MET A 5 42.58 -61.61 22.08
N LYS A 6 41.92 -60.45 22.04
CA LYS A 6 40.92 -60.10 20.98
C LYS A 6 41.68 -59.45 19.79
N ARG A 7 41.60 -60.09 18.65
CA ARG A 7 42.08 -59.58 17.36
C ARG A 7 41.04 -58.58 16.84
N ILE A 8 41.48 -57.37 16.59
CA ILE A 8 40.72 -56.30 15.93
C ILE A 8 40.92 -56.46 14.42
N LEU A 9 39.84 -56.71 13.68
CA LEU A 9 39.81 -56.74 12.23
C LEU A 9 39.54 -55.29 11.74
N ALA A 10 40.51 -54.65 11.08
CA ALA A 10 40.33 -53.35 10.46
C ALA A 10 39.70 -53.53 9.07
N CYS A 11 38.47 -53.12 8.92
CA CYS A 11 37.80 -52.95 7.61
C CYS A 11 38.14 -51.55 7.06
N SER A 12 38.94 -51.51 6.01
CA SER A 12 39.24 -50.29 5.25
C SER A 12 38.03 -49.98 4.36
N LEU A 13 37.28 -48.95 4.68
CA LEU A 13 36.24 -48.40 3.81
C LEU A 13 36.88 -47.39 2.86
N ALA A 14 37.03 -47.74 1.59
CA ALA A 14 37.48 -46.81 0.54
C ALA A 14 36.29 -45.90 0.20
N ALA A 15 36.36 -44.64 0.61
CA ALA A 15 35.41 -43.62 0.19
C ALA A 15 35.75 -43.13 -1.21
N VAL A 16 34.92 -43.45 -2.20
CA VAL A 16 34.97 -42.87 -3.55
C VAL A 16 34.36 -41.48 -3.48
N LEU A 17 35.20 -40.44 -3.46
CA LEU A 17 34.77 -39.05 -3.64
C LEU A 17 34.37 -38.85 -5.15
N ALA A 18 33.07 -38.88 -5.41
CA ALA A 18 32.54 -38.38 -6.66
C ALA A 18 32.56 -36.85 -6.64
N SER A 19 33.54 -36.25 -7.34
CA SER A 19 33.58 -34.80 -7.60
C SER A 19 32.58 -34.49 -8.72
N GLY A 20 31.31 -34.19 -8.30
CA GLY A 20 30.37 -33.52 -9.18
C GLY A 20 30.76 -32.04 -9.35
N PRO A 21 30.47 -31.40 -10.49
CA PRO A 21 30.72 -29.97 -10.65
C PRO A 21 29.87 -29.18 -9.60
N PRO A 22 30.41 -28.06 -9.04
CA PRO A 22 29.65 -27.24 -8.13
C PRO A 22 28.39 -26.73 -8.84
N LEU A 23 27.22 -27.01 -8.26
CA LEU A 23 25.98 -26.33 -8.63
C LEU A 23 26.20 -24.84 -8.34
N ALA A 24 26.37 -24.06 -9.41
CA ALA A 24 26.30 -22.62 -9.32
C ALA A 24 24.90 -22.28 -8.80
N LEU A 25 24.80 -21.82 -7.57
CA LEU A 25 23.61 -21.12 -7.08
C LEU A 25 23.45 -19.93 -8.01
N ALA A 26 22.38 -19.92 -8.78
CA ALA A 26 21.99 -18.76 -9.54
C ALA A 26 21.75 -17.64 -8.51
N GLU A 27 22.66 -16.64 -8.51
CA GLU A 27 22.40 -15.40 -7.79
C GLU A 27 21.10 -14.82 -8.33
N THR A 28 20.09 -14.74 -7.49
CA THR A 28 18.89 -13.97 -7.80
C THR A 28 19.37 -12.54 -8.04
N PRO A 29 19.11 -11.95 -9.23
CA PRO A 29 19.50 -10.56 -9.45
C PRO A 29 18.77 -9.71 -8.43
N THR A 30 19.49 -9.19 -7.44
CA THR A 30 19.01 -8.10 -6.60
C THR A 30 18.77 -6.92 -7.51
N ALA A 31 17.52 -6.46 -7.60
CA ALA A 31 17.18 -5.23 -8.28
C ALA A 31 18.07 -4.10 -7.75
N PRO A 32 18.61 -3.22 -8.59
CA PRO A 32 19.41 -2.11 -8.11
C PRO A 32 18.53 -1.21 -7.24
N THR A 33 18.78 -1.21 -5.95
CA THR A 33 18.14 -0.28 -5.01
C THR A 33 18.57 1.12 -5.40
N THR A 34 17.65 1.93 -5.91
CA THR A 34 17.97 3.28 -6.37
C THR A 34 18.09 4.19 -5.13
N THR A 35 19.29 4.27 -4.58
CA THR A 35 19.55 5.17 -3.44
C THR A 35 19.62 6.61 -3.92
N ARG A 36 18.76 7.47 -3.37
CA ARG A 36 18.74 8.90 -3.68
C ARG A 36 19.22 9.71 -2.48
N THR A 37 20.04 10.74 -2.78
CA THR A 37 20.51 11.74 -1.81
C THR A 37 19.79 13.08 -1.95
N ALA A 38 18.91 13.20 -2.95
CA ALA A 38 18.09 14.38 -3.21
C ALA A 38 16.78 13.96 -3.87
N ALA A 39 15.73 14.72 -3.67
CA ALA A 39 14.45 14.51 -4.32
C ALA A 39 14.59 14.66 -5.85
N PRO A 40 13.90 13.80 -6.66
CA PRO A 40 13.91 13.93 -8.12
C PRO A 40 13.30 15.27 -8.56
N ASP A 41 13.77 15.77 -9.69
CA ASP A 41 13.15 16.91 -10.38
C ASP A 41 11.91 16.41 -11.13
N THR A 42 10.74 16.93 -10.77
CA THR A 42 9.45 16.57 -11.36
C THR A 42 8.83 17.74 -12.17
N ASP A 43 9.51 18.87 -12.31
CA ASP A 43 8.98 20.08 -12.96
C ASP A 43 8.45 19.84 -14.40
N LYS A 44 8.97 18.81 -15.08
CA LYS A 44 8.56 18.44 -16.45
C LYS A 44 7.46 17.37 -16.48
N CYS A 45 6.81 17.08 -15.36
CA CYS A 45 5.74 16.10 -15.24
C CYS A 45 6.08 14.70 -15.81
N PRO A 46 7.20 14.10 -15.39
CA PRO A 46 7.64 12.82 -15.95
C PRO A 46 6.65 11.68 -15.73
N HIS A 47 5.78 11.82 -14.73
CA HIS A 47 4.82 10.81 -14.31
C HIS A 47 3.36 11.20 -14.60
N ALA A 48 3.10 12.15 -15.49
CA ALA A 48 1.74 12.61 -15.81
C ALA A 48 0.81 11.49 -16.34
N GLU A 49 1.37 10.50 -17.05
CA GLU A 49 0.58 9.46 -17.70
C GLU A 49 0.65 8.10 -16.99
N ARG A 50 1.78 7.77 -16.41
CA ARG A 50 2.07 6.45 -15.81
C ARG A 50 3.22 6.53 -14.81
N PRO A 51 3.30 5.56 -13.88
CA PRO A 51 4.45 5.37 -13.01
C PRO A 51 5.75 5.13 -13.80
N GLU A 52 6.88 5.31 -13.13
CA GLU A 52 8.18 4.92 -13.68
C GLU A 52 8.16 3.44 -14.12
N LYS A 53 8.97 3.12 -15.13
CA LYS A 53 9.06 1.75 -15.62
C LYS A 53 9.50 0.82 -14.49
N ALA A 54 8.77 -0.27 -14.32
CA ALA A 54 9.11 -1.32 -13.36
C ALA A 54 10.54 -1.83 -13.56
N THR A 55 11.27 -1.98 -12.48
CA THR A 55 12.61 -2.58 -12.45
C THR A 55 12.53 -4.10 -12.36
N THR A 56 11.44 -4.61 -11.84
CA THR A 56 11.13 -6.04 -11.75
C THR A 56 10.33 -6.54 -12.95
N THR A 57 9.80 -7.76 -12.84
CA THR A 57 8.94 -8.36 -13.86
C THR A 57 7.46 -8.29 -13.51
N SER A 58 7.09 -7.52 -12.50
CA SER A 58 5.74 -7.40 -11.92
C SER A 58 4.67 -6.98 -12.94
N GLU A 59 5.05 -6.16 -13.92
CA GLU A 59 4.15 -5.70 -14.98
C GLU A 59 4.14 -6.60 -16.24
N ARG A 60 4.74 -7.78 -16.17
CA ARG A 60 4.65 -8.73 -17.30
C ARG A 60 3.24 -9.31 -17.37
N LEU A 61 2.62 -9.12 -18.53
CA LEU A 61 1.34 -9.73 -18.83
C LEU A 61 1.46 -11.24 -18.98
N THR A 62 0.52 -11.97 -18.44
CA THR A 62 0.37 -13.39 -18.74
C THR A 62 -0.14 -13.58 -20.17
N PRO A 63 0.21 -14.71 -20.87
CA PRO A 63 -0.30 -14.96 -22.21
C PRO A 63 -1.83 -14.85 -22.28
N GLY A 64 -2.34 -13.98 -23.13
CA GLY A 64 -3.77 -13.74 -23.32
C GLY A 64 -4.35 -12.61 -22.44
N GLN A 65 -3.59 -12.09 -21.50
CA GLN A 65 -4.01 -10.92 -20.71
C GLN A 65 -3.93 -9.65 -21.55
N ALA A 66 -4.99 -8.84 -21.54
CA ALA A 66 -4.98 -7.52 -22.17
C ALA A 66 -4.12 -6.55 -21.36
N SER A 67 -3.40 -5.67 -22.04
CA SER A 67 -2.71 -4.58 -21.38
C SER A 67 -3.73 -3.63 -20.74
N PRO A 68 -3.57 -3.24 -19.46
CA PRO A 68 -4.44 -2.24 -18.86
C PRO A 68 -4.42 -0.95 -19.67
N THR A 69 -5.57 -0.37 -19.89
CA THR A 69 -5.67 0.97 -20.50
C THR A 69 -5.22 1.98 -19.45
N PRO A 70 -4.21 2.81 -19.72
CA PRO A 70 -3.83 3.87 -18.80
C PRO A 70 -5.01 4.79 -18.51
N LEU A 71 -5.14 5.23 -17.27
CA LEU A 71 -6.09 6.27 -16.92
C LEU A 71 -5.76 7.55 -17.73
N PRO A 72 -6.76 8.35 -18.13
CA PRO A 72 -6.50 9.61 -18.83
C PRO A 72 -5.66 10.54 -17.93
N PRO A 73 -4.77 11.37 -18.49
CA PRO A 73 -4.06 12.39 -17.71
C PRO A 73 -5.03 13.26 -16.92
N VAL A 74 -4.61 13.69 -15.72
CA VAL A 74 -5.41 14.62 -14.91
C VAL A 74 -5.34 16.00 -15.58
N ASP A 75 -6.49 16.59 -15.85
CA ASP A 75 -6.59 17.97 -16.33
C ASP A 75 -6.51 18.91 -15.11
N SER A 76 -5.30 19.32 -14.77
CA SER A 76 -4.99 20.19 -13.63
C SER A 76 -3.98 21.24 -14.04
N ASP A 77 -4.21 22.49 -13.60
CA ASP A 77 -3.25 23.61 -13.74
C ASP A 77 -2.13 23.54 -12.68
N GLU A 78 -2.15 22.55 -11.80
CA GLU A 78 -1.16 22.40 -10.73
C GLU A 78 0.20 21.98 -11.29
N PRO A 79 1.29 22.65 -10.85
CA PRO A 79 2.63 22.29 -11.28
C PRO A 79 3.06 20.94 -10.72
N CYS A 80 3.82 20.18 -11.50
CA CYS A 80 4.43 18.91 -11.04
C CYS A 80 5.67 19.13 -10.16
N GLY A 81 6.15 20.37 -10.04
CA GLY A 81 7.17 20.77 -9.09
C GLY A 81 6.62 20.93 -7.68
N THR A 82 7.37 21.66 -6.85
CA THR A 82 6.97 21.94 -5.47
C THR A 82 6.10 23.18 -5.41
N THR A 83 4.95 23.10 -4.73
CA THR A 83 4.07 24.24 -4.43
C THR A 83 3.98 24.41 -2.92
N LEU A 84 4.45 25.58 -2.45
CA LEU A 84 4.68 25.86 -1.03
C LEU A 84 4.04 27.20 -0.64
N PRO A 85 3.48 27.32 0.58
CA PRO A 85 3.10 28.63 1.12
C PRO A 85 4.34 29.44 1.51
N GLU A 86 4.17 30.74 1.71
CA GLU A 86 5.25 31.64 2.08
C GLU A 86 5.98 31.17 3.34
N GLY A 87 7.31 31.10 3.27
CA GLY A 87 8.17 30.71 4.39
C GLY A 87 8.29 29.21 4.66
N PHE A 88 7.51 28.36 4.00
CA PHE A 88 7.62 26.91 4.13
C PHE A 88 8.98 26.40 3.61
N LYS A 89 9.64 25.56 4.39
CA LYS A 89 10.97 25.02 4.03
C LYS A 89 10.92 23.49 3.98
N VAL A 90 11.12 22.94 2.79
CA VAL A 90 11.32 21.50 2.65
C VAL A 90 12.72 21.15 3.15
N ASP A 91 12.80 20.24 4.13
CA ASP A 91 14.09 19.73 4.61
C ASP A 91 14.79 18.95 3.47
N LYS A 92 16.10 19.14 3.34
CA LYS A 92 16.91 18.47 2.31
C LYS A 92 16.86 16.94 2.34
N ASP A 93 16.52 16.39 3.48
CA ASP A 93 16.40 14.94 3.69
C ASP A 93 15.04 14.36 3.23
N VAL A 94 14.11 15.20 2.80
CA VAL A 94 12.87 14.76 2.14
C VAL A 94 13.22 14.45 0.68
N VAL A 95 13.43 13.18 0.38
CA VAL A 95 13.88 12.71 -0.94
C VAL A 95 12.78 12.01 -1.74
N ALA A 96 11.52 12.06 -1.28
CA ALA A 96 10.37 11.52 -1.97
C ALA A 96 10.17 12.20 -3.34
N ALA A 97 9.77 11.42 -4.35
CA ALA A 97 9.46 11.95 -5.68
C ALA A 97 8.19 12.79 -5.65
N ALA A 98 7.15 12.31 -4.98
CA ALA A 98 5.91 13.05 -4.77
C ALA A 98 5.49 13.02 -3.31
N TRP A 99 4.86 14.10 -2.86
CA TRP A 99 4.30 14.18 -1.50
C TRP A 99 3.23 15.27 -1.39
N MET A 100 2.36 15.12 -0.42
CA MET A 100 1.35 16.12 -0.07
C MET A 100 1.18 16.18 1.44
N VAL A 101 1.06 17.39 1.98
CA VAL A 101 0.60 17.64 3.34
C VAL A 101 -0.74 18.34 3.28
N SER A 102 -1.75 17.76 3.92
CA SER A 102 -3.10 18.30 3.93
C SER A 102 -3.75 18.21 5.31
N ASP A 103 -4.69 19.10 5.56
CA ASP A 103 -5.53 19.08 6.75
C ASP A 103 -6.68 18.08 6.54
N ILE A 104 -6.80 17.11 7.44
CA ILE A 104 -7.77 16.02 7.34
C ILE A 104 -9.21 16.56 7.42
N ASP A 105 -9.44 17.55 8.29
CA ASP A 105 -10.79 18.06 8.55
C ASP A 105 -11.26 19.05 7.49
N SER A 106 -10.47 20.07 7.24
CA SER A 106 -10.82 21.11 6.26
C SER A 106 -10.59 20.70 4.81
N GLY A 107 -9.66 19.76 4.55
CA GLY A 107 -9.21 19.43 3.19
C GLY A 107 -8.23 20.44 2.61
N GLU A 108 -7.75 21.42 3.39
CA GLU A 108 -6.73 22.36 2.96
C GLU A 108 -5.43 21.66 2.58
N ILE A 109 -4.90 21.91 1.40
CA ILE A 109 -3.57 21.46 0.98
C ILE A 109 -2.56 22.49 1.48
N VAL A 110 -1.74 22.09 2.48
CA VAL A 110 -0.76 22.99 3.08
C VAL A 110 0.45 23.15 2.16
N ALA A 111 0.98 22.07 1.62
CA ALA A 111 2.12 22.07 0.72
C ALA A 111 2.14 20.77 -0.08
N MET A 112 2.72 20.77 -1.29
CA MET A 112 2.73 19.61 -2.16
C MET A 112 3.91 19.61 -3.13
N LYS A 113 4.20 18.43 -3.67
CA LYS A 113 5.11 18.19 -4.78
C LYS A 113 4.56 17.08 -5.64
N ASP A 114 4.49 17.31 -6.96
CA ASP A 114 3.96 16.39 -7.97
C ASP A 114 2.64 15.73 -7.57
N PRO A 115 1.61 16.52 -7.19
CA PRO A 115 0.41 16.03 -6.55
C PRO A 115 -0.36 15.02 -7.41
N ASN A 116 -0.34 15.20 -8.74
CA ASN A 116 -1.07 14.41 -9.72
C ASN A 116 -0.19 13.43 -10.51
N GLY A 117 1.12 13.41 -10.25
CA GLY A 117 2.05 12.44 -10.80
C GLY A 117 1.66 11.03 -10.40
N ARG A 118 1.79 10.08 -11.35
CA ARG A 118 1.43 8.67 -11.11
C ARG A 118 2.59 7.88 -10.57
N TYR A 119 2.34 7.19 -9.48
CA TYR A 119 3.29 6.37 -8.76
C TYR A 119 2.62 5.06 -8.33
N ARG A 120 3.40 4.07 -7.93
CA ARG A 120 2.87 2.84 -7.33
C ARG A 120 2.65 3.04 -5.85
N PRO A 121 1.49 2.64 -5.31
CA PRO A 121 1.14 2.89 -3.91
C PRO A 121 1.83 1.94 -2.92
N ALA A 122 2.24 0.73 -3.33
CA ALA A 122 2.52 -0.34 -2.39
C ALA A 122 1.37 -0.53 -1.38
N SER A 123 1.67 -0.96 -0.16
CA SER A 123 0.65 -1.29 0.84
C SER A 123 -0.17 -0.12 1.39
N ILE A 124 0.13 1.13 1.05
CA ILE A 124 -0.74 2.24 1.48
C ILE A 124 -2.13 2.19 0.79
N ILE A 125 -2.28 1.48 -0.33
CA ILE A 125 -3.58 1.25 -0.99
C ILE A 125 -4.54 0.40 -0.14
N LYS A 126 -4.03 -0.36 0.85
CA LYS A 126 -4.85 -1.18 1.76
C LYS A 126 -5.92 -0.38 2.52
N ALA A 127 -5.77 0.93 2.61
CA ALA A 127 -6.80 1.80 3.16
C ALA A 127 -8.12 1.69 2.38
N LEU A 128 -8.08 1.55 1.04
CA LEU A 128 -9.29 1.32 0.25
C LEU A 128 -9.95 -0.01 0.58
N LEU A 129 -9.17 -1.10 0.67
CA LEU A 129 -9.71 -2.40 1.10
C LEU A 129 -10.34 -2.30 2.49
N ALA A 130 -9.66 -1.63 3.44
CA ALA A 130 -10.19 -1.45 4.79
C ALA A 130 -11.53 -0.70 4.79
N LEU A 131 -11.67 0.37 3.99
CA LEU A 131 -12.92 1.09 3.86
C LEU A 131 -14.05 0.22 3.31
N VAL A 132 -13.78 -0.56 2.25
CA VAL A 132 -14.77 -1.50 1.69
C VAL A 132 -15.19 -2.55 2.73
N VAL A 133 -14.23 -3.12 3.47
CA VAL A 133 -14.51 -4.11 4.51
C VAL A 133 -15.37 -3.51 5.63
N ILE A 134 -15.03 -2.30 6.11
CA ILE A 134 -15.78 -1.63 7.18
C ILE A 134 -17.21 -1.30 6.73
N ASP A 135 -17.40 -0.95 5.46
CA ASP A 135 -18.72 -0.61 4.93
C ASP A 135 -19.62 -1.82 4.70
N GLU A 136 -19.03 -3.00 4.39
CA GLU A 136 -19.83 -4.16 3.95
C GLU A 136 -19.88 -5.33 4.93
N LEU A 137 -18.92 -5.47 5.84
CA LEU A 137 -18.82 -6.62 6.74
C LEU A 137 -19.08 -6.25 8.21
N ASP A 138 -19.69 -7.17 8.94
CA ASP A 138 -19.79 -7.04 10.40
C ASP A 138 -18.41 -7.28 11.03
N LEU A 139 -17.92 -6.31 11.80
CA LEU A 139 -16.60 -6.37 12.45
C LEU A 139 -16.45 -7.56 13.41
N HIS A 140 -17.55 -8.05 13.98
CA HIS A 140 -17.57 -9.20 14.90
C HIS A 140 -17.81 -10.53 14.18
N GLN A 141 -18.08 -10.50 12.86
CA GLN A 141 -18.21 -11.71 12.06
C GLN A 141 -16.92 -12.54 12.15
N LYS A 142 -17.10 -13.84 12.31
CA LYS A 142 -16.00 -14.81 12.27
C LYS A 142 -15.65 -15.16 10.84
N VAL A 143 -14.37 -15.20 10.57
CA VAL A 143 -13.77 -15.57 9.28
C VAL A 143 -12.90 -16.80 9.49
N GLU A 144 -13.22 -17.85 8.78
CA GLU A 144 -12.39 -19.06 8.73
C GLU A 144 -11.34 -18.90 7.65
N VAL A 145 -10.07 -19.01 8.04
CA VAL A 145 -8.94 -18.81 7.12
C VAL A 145 -8.62 -20.11 6.39
N GLY A 146 -8.55 -20.05 5.07
CA GLY A 146 -8.10 -21.15 4.21
C GLY A 146 -6.58 -21.19 4.01
N GLU A 147 -6.07 -22.31 3.47
CA GLU A 147 -4.64 -22.46 3.16
C GLU A 147 -4.13 -21.39 2.17
N GLU A 148 -4.97 -21.00 1.21
CA GLU A 148 -4.60 -19.99 0.19
C GLU A 148 -4.26 -18.66 0.84
N SER A 149 -5.05 -18.20 1.82
CA SER A 149 -4.77 -16.95 2.54
C SER A 149 -3.46 -17.02 3.33
N ALA A 150 -3.20 -18.16 3.97
CA ALA A 150 -1.99 -18.37 4.77
C ALA A 150 -0.68 -18.42 3.94
N GLN A 151 -0.79 -18.64 2.61
CA GLN A 151 0.36 -18.81 1.69
C GLN A 151 0.58 -17.60 0.78
N ILE A 152 -0.14 -16.50 0.99
CA ILE A 152 0.02 -15.29 0.19
C ILE A 152 1.42 -14.68 0.39
N ASP A 153 2.05 -14.32 -0.72
CA ASP A 153 3.38 -13.70 -0.73
C ASP A 153 3.39 -12.30 -0.08
N GLY A 154 4.55 -11.94 0.45
CA GLY A 154 4.85 -10.62 1.00
C GLY A 154 4.65 -10.52 2.51
N SER A 155 4.28 -9.35 3.03
CA SER A 155 4.07 -9.15 4.47
C SER A 155 2.92 -10.02 4.97
N ALA A 156 3.11 -10.71 6.09
CA ALA A 156 2.11 -11.57 6.69
C ALA A 156 2.02 -11.34 8.20
N VAL A 157 0.83 -11.46 8.75
CA VAL A 157 0.58 -11.50 10.20
C VAL A 157 0.55 -12.93 10.72
N GLY A 158 0.67 -13.93 9.83
CA GLY A 158 0.79 -15.33 10.20
C GLY A 158 -0.53 -15.97 10.58
N ILE A 159 -1.63 -15.59 9.92
CA ILE A 159 -2.88 -16.33 10.02
C ILE A 159 -2.73 -17.69 9.34
N GLY A 160 -3.48 -18.68 9.79
CA GLY A 160 -3.33 -20.04 9.29
C GLY A 160 -4.63 -20.79 9.10
N PRO A 161 -4.55 -21.95 8.38
CA PRO A 161 -5.72 -22.75 8.04
C PRO A 161 -6.50 -23.19 9.29
N GLY A 162 -7.82 -22.96 9.26
CA GLY A 162 -8.72 -23.27 10.37
C GLY A 162 -8.59 -22.31 11.56
N GLY A 163 -7.81 -21.23 11.45
CA GLY A 163 -7.79 -20.13 12.40
C GLY A 163 -9.13 -19.38 12.38
N ASP A 164 -9.61 -18.99 13.55
CA ASP A 164 -10.91 -18.34 13.74
C ASP A 164 -10.68 -16.88 14.17
N TYR A 165 -10.77 -15.98 13.21
CA TYR A 165 -10.52 -14.55 13.41
C TYR A 165 -11.80 -13.75 13.21
N THR A 166 -11.93 -12.62 13.88
CA THR A 166 -12.96 -11.64 13.54
C THR A 166 -12.51 -10.77 12.37
N VAL A 167 -13.46 -10.18 11.64
CA VAL A 167 -13.16 -9.14 10.63
C VAL A 167 -12.32 -8.02 11.22
N GLU A 168 -12.62 -7.59 12.45
CA GLU A 168 -11.82 -6.55 13.14
C GLU A 168 -10.37 -6.99 13.38
N GLN A 169 -10.12 -8.23 13.81
CA GLN A 169 -8.76 -8.75 13.99
C GLN A 169 -7.99 -8.81 12.67
N LEU A 170 -8.65 -9.22 11.57
CA LEU A 170 -8.05 -9.18 10.25
C LEU A 170 -7.77 -7.75 9.77
N LEU A 171 -8.65 -6.78 10.07
CA LEU A 171 -8.40 -5.36 9.81
C LEU A 171 -7.21 -4.82 10.63
N GLN A 172 -7.05 -5.26 11.88
CA GLN A 172 -5.87 -4.95 12.68
C GLN A 172 -4.60 -5.50 12.02
N GLY A 173 -4.61 -6.75 11.58
CA GLY A 173 -3.52 -7.36 10.83
C GLY A 173 -3.19 -6.62 9.53
N LEU A 174 -4.21 -6.21 8.78
CA LEU A 174 -4.12 -5.45 7.54
C LEU A 174 -3.47 -4.09 7.74
N LEU A 175 -3.93 -3.32 8.73
CA LEU A 175 -3.59 -1.91 8.89
C LEU A 175 -2.35 -1.70 9.77
N MET A 176 -2.21 -2.45 10.87
CA MET A 176 -1.11 -2.28 11.82
C MET A 176 0.20 -2.95 11.36
N ALA A 177 0.12 -4.10 10.69
CA ALA A 177 1.31 -4.86 10.26
C ALA A 177 1.31 -5.22 8.77
N SER A 178 0.43 -4.62 7.99
CA SER A 178 0.45 -4.73 6.52
C SER A 178 0.21 -6.15 5.97
N GLY A 179 -0.45 -7.06 6.72
CA GLY A 179 -0.65 -8.45 6.35
C GLY A 179 -1.37 -8.64 5.00
N ASN A 180 -0.68 -9.27 4.04
CA ASN A 180 -1.27 -9.66 2.76
C ASN A 180 -2.18 -10.89 2.92
N ASP A 181 -1.83 -11.76 3.86
CA ASP A 181 -2.63 -12.89 4.29
C ASP A 181 -3.99 -12.44 4.87
N ALA A 182 -3.99 -11.44 5.75
CA ALA A 182 -5.20 -10.81 6.25
C ALA A 182 -6.00 -10.11 5.13
N ALA A 183 -5.30 -9.42 4.20
CA ALA A 183 -5.95 -8.81 3.03
C ALA A 183 -6.68 -9.84 2.18
N HIS A 184 -6.05 -10.98 1.90
CA HIS A 184 -6.66 -12.06 1.11
C HIS A 184 -7.85 -12.69 1.84
N ALA A 185 -7.73 -12.99 3.14
CA ALA A 185 -8.84 -13.54 3.91
C ALA A 185 -10.07 -12.60 3.89
N LEU A 186 -9.87 -11.29 4.07
CA LEU A 186 -10.94 -10.29 3.96
C LEU A 186 -11.51 -10.21 2.54
N ALA A 187 -10.66 -10.35 1.51
CA ALA A 187 -11.11 -10.35 0.12
C ALA A 187 -12.00 -11.56 -0.20
N GLN A 188 -11.74 -12.74 0.38
CA GLN A 188 -12.61 -13.91 0.21
C GLN A 188 -13.99 -13.67 0.80
N GLU A 189 -14.07 -13.02 1.98
CA GLU A 189 -15.36 -12.64 2.61
C GLU A 189 -16.14 -11.60 1.77
N LEU A 190 -15.45 -10.73 1.05
CA LEU A 190 -16.07 -9.77 0.13
C LEU A 190 -16.56 -10.40 -1.18
N GLY A 191 -16.31 -11.68 -1.42
CA GLY A 191 -16.76 -12.43 -2.61
C GLY A 191 -15.63 -12.84 -3.56
N GLY A 192 -14.39 -12.87 -3.09
CA GLY A 192 -13.19 -13.29 -3.82
C GLY A 192 -12.45 -12.14 -4.50
N ASP A 193 -11.28 -12.47 -5.07
CA ASP A 193 -10.31 -11.49 -5.57
C ASP A 193 -10.86 -10.53 -6.60
N GLU A 194 -11.53 -11.04 -7.64
CA GLU A 194 -12.08 -10.20 -8.73
C GLU A 194 -13.18 -9.27 -8.24
N VAL A 195 -14.04 -9.75 -7.33
CA VAL A 195 -15.10 -8.94 -6.73
C VAL A 195 -14.49 -7.84 -5.88
N THR A 196 -13.52 -8.19 -5.05
CA THR A 196 -12.84 -7.25 -4.17
C THR A 196 -12.09 -6.18 -4.95
N LEU A 197 -11.37 -6.55 -6.02
CA LEU A 197 -10.70 -5.56 -6.88
C LEU A 197 -11.67 -4.56 -7.50
N ARG A 198 -12.84 -5.01 -7.96
CA ARG A 198 -13.87 -4.09 -8.45
C ARG A 198 -14.34 -3.15 -7.35
N LYS A 199 -14.71 -3.67 -6.17
CA LYS A 199 -15.18 -2.88 -5.03
C LYS A 199 -14.14 -1.84 -4.57
N VAL A 200 -12.87 -2.20 -4.53
CA VAL A 200 -11.76 -1.31 -4.17
C VAL A 200 -11.63 -0.17 -5.20
N ASN A 201 -11.70 -0.46 -6.50
CA ASN A 201 -11.65 0.55 -7.54
C ASN A 201 -12.93 1.42 -7.57
N ASP A 202 -14.09 0.83 -7.32
CA ASP A 202 -15.35 1.56 -7.18
C ASP A 202 -15.30 2.52 -5.98
N LYS A 203 -14.73 2.09 -4.85
CA LYS A 203 -14.51 2.94 -3.67
C LYS A 203 -13.53 4.08 -3.98
N ALA A 204 -12.45 3.83 -4.71
CA ALA A 204 -11.54 4.87 -5.17
C ALA A 204 -12.27 5.93 -6.02
N ALA A 205 -13.10 5.48 -6.96
CA ALA A 205 -13.90 6.38 -7.80
C ALA A 205 -14.96 7.16 -6.98
N GLU A 206 -15.61 6.52 -5.99
CA GLU A 206 -16.55 7.17 -5.05
C GLU A 206 -15.88 8.30 -4.27
N ILE A 207 -14.64 8.08 -3.82
CA ILE A 207 -13.82 9.10 -3.12
C ILE A 207 -13.38 10.23 -4.06
N GLY A 208 -13.50 10.05 -5.37
CA GLY A 208 -13.14 11.07 -6.37
C GLY A 208 -11.65 11.04 -6.76
N THR A 209 -11.03 9.86 -6.77
CA THR A 209 -9.66 9.70 -7.27
C THR A 209 -9.63 9.69 -8.80
N ASN A 210 -8.52 10.20 -9.39
CA ASN A 210 -8.35 10.34 -10.84
C ASN A 210 -7.14 9.58 -11.39
N SER A 211 -6.17 9.27 -10.54
CA SER A 211 -4.92 8.60 -10.90
C SER A 211 -4.77 7.24 -10.21
N THR A 212 -5.78 6.82 -9.44
CA THR A 212 -5.73 5.56 -8.70
C THR A 212 -6.40 4.44 -9.46
N TYR A 213 -5.63 3.37 -9.68
CA TYR A 213 -6.11 2.07 -10.15
C TYR A 213 -5.43 0.98 -9.32
N ALA A 214 -6.21 0.26 -8.55
CA ALA A 214 -5.74 -0.90 -7.80
C ALA A 214 -5.76 -2.14 -8.70
N ALA A 215 -4.58 -2.57 -9.16
CA ALA A 215 -4.40 -3.85 -9.84
C ALA A 215 -4.24 -5.01 -8.84
N SER A 216 -3.98 -4.68 -7.58
CA SER A 216 -3.96 -5.56 -6.42
C SER A 216 -4.53 -4.81 -5.22
N TYR A 217 -5.42 -5.43 -4.47
CA TYR A 217 -5.98 -4.85 -3.24
C TYR A 217 -4.99 -4.87 -2.06
N SER A 218 -3.91 -5.64 -2.14
CA SER A 218 -2.84 -5.69 -1.14
C SER A 218 -1.73 -4.66 -1.37
N GLY A 219 -1.64 -4.11 -2.60
CA GLY A 219 -0.61 -3.16 -3.00
C GLY A 219 0.64 -3.80 -3.59
N LEU A 220 0.64 -5.11 -3.86
CA LEU A 220 1.68 -5.74 -4.67
C LEU A 220 1.61 -5.16 -6.09
N ASP A 221 2.78 -4.96 -6.69
CA ASP A 221 2.88 -4.43 -8.04
C ASP A 221 2.27 -5.37 -9.06
N ALA A 222 1.45 -4.83 -9.94
CA ALA A 222 0.81 -5.55 -11.03
C ALA A 222 0.53 -4.58 -12.18
N PRO A 223 0.29 -5.09 -13.41
CA PRO A 223 0.08 -4.26 -14.58
C PRO A 223 -1.03 -3.22 -14.38
N GLY A 224 -0.68 -1.94 -14.55
CA GLY A 224 -1.60 -0.81 -14.41
C GLY A 224 -1.73 -0.23 -13.00
N MET A 225 -1.10 -0.81 -11.98
CA MET A 225 -1.11 -0.27 -10.62
C MET A 225 -0.64 1.19 -10.60
N SER A 226 -1.46 2.07 -10.08
CA SER A 226 -1.21 3.51 -10.08
C SER A 226 -1.92 4.21 -8.94
N THR A 227 -1.35 5.33 -8.49
CA THR A 227 -1.97 6.32 -7.60
C THR A 227 -1.25 7.66 -7.71
N SER A 228 -1.73 8.69 -7.01
CA SER A 228 -1.04 9.99 -6.86
C SER A 228 -1.05 10.45 -5.40
N ALA A 229 -0.21 11.43 -5.08
CA ALA A 229 -0.18 11.99 -3.72
C ALA A 229 -1.50 12.66 -3.35
N GLU A 230 -2.16 13.30 -4.29
CA GLU A 230 -3.49 13.88 -4.09
C GLU A 230 -4.55 12.79 -3.85
N ASP A 231 -4.58 11.76 -4.69
CA ASP A 231 -5.56 10.66 -4.53
C ASP A 231 -5.40 9.95 -3.19
N ILE A 232 -4.16 9.63 -2.79
CA ILE A 232 -3.89 9.02 -1.47
C ILE A 232 -4.32 9.98 -0.35
N SER A 233 -4.11 11.28 -0.49
CA SER A 233 -4.58 12.26 0.50
C SER A 233 -6.11 12.25 0.63
N ARG A 234 -6.86 12.11 -0.47
CA ARG A 234 -8.33 11.95 -0.47
C ARG A 234 -8.75 10.65 0.21
N ILE A 235 -8.10 9.53 -0.14
CA ILE A 235 -8.37 8.21 0.43
C ILE A 235 -8.17 8.23 1.95
N TYR A 236 -7.04 8.76 2.42
CA TYR A 236 -6.74 8.78 3.84
C TYR A 236 -7.56 9.82 4.60
N ARG A 237 -7.93 10.93 3.97
CA ARG A 237 -8.93 11.85 4.54
C ARG A 237 -10.25 11.12 4.80
N ALA A 238 -10.77 10.38 3.83
CA ALA A 238 -11.97 9.55 4.02
C ALA A 238 -11.76 8.48 5.10
N ALA A 239 -10.59 7.82 5.11
CA ALA A 239 -10.26 6.78 6.08
C ALA A 239 -10.18 7.33 7.53
N PHE A 240 -9.51 8.45 7.75
CA PHE A 240 -9.44 9.07 9.08
C PHE A 240 -10.78 9.64 9.59
N HIS A 241 -11.74 9.91 8.71
CA HIS A 241 -13.10 10.24 9.11
C HIS A 241 -13.93 9.00 9.48
N ASN A 242 -13.49 7.80 9.13
CA ASN A 242 -14.11 6.57 9.58
C ASN A 242 -13.59 6.19 10.97
N PRO A 243 -14.46 6.13 12.01
CA PRO A 243 -14.02 5.94 13.40
C PRO A 243 -13.38 4.58 13.63
N THR A 244 -13.75 3.53 12.88
CA THR A 244 -13.14 2.21 12.98
C THR A 244 -11.73 2.22 12.46
N PHE A 245 -11.51 2.79 11.27
CA PHE A 245 -10.17 2.94 10.69
C PHE A 245 -9.27 3.76 11.62
N ALA A 246 -9.71 4.96 12.02
CA ALA A 246 -8.95 5.85 12.88
C ALA A 246 -8.52 5.16 14.19
N ARG A 247 -9.44 4.44 14.85
CA ARG A 247 -9.15 3.70 16.09
C ARG A 247 -8.11 2.59 15.87
N ILE A 248 -8.20 1.83 14.76
CA ILE A 248 -7.25 0.74 14.50
C ILE A 248 -5.84 1.29 14.25
N VAL A 249 -5.68 2.32 13.43
CA VAL A 249 -4.36 2.86 13.11
C VAL A 249 -3.74 3.67 14.28
N ASP A 250 -4.55 4.11 15.23
CA ASP A 250 -4.15 4.78 16.49
C ASP A 250 -4.00 3.77 17.65
N THR A 251 -3.75 2.50 17.34
CA THR A 251 -3.54 1.44 18.34
C THR A 251 -2.09 0.96 18.28
N GLU A 252 -1.39 0.96 19.41
CA GLU A 252 0.03 0.59 19.51
C GLU A 252 0.22 -0.92 19.34
N SER A 253 -0.59 -1.72 20.04
CA SER A 253 -0.53 -3.18 19.95
C SER A 253 -1.87 -3.83 20.36
N VAL A 254 -2.09 -5.04 19.86
CA VAL A 254 -3.25 -5.86 20.21
C VAL A 254 -2.85 -7.30 20.46
N ASP A 255 -3.62 -8.03 21.28
CA ASP A 255 -3.53 -9.48 21.34
C ASP A 255 -4.06 -10.08 20.04
N PHE A 256 -3.19 -10.73 19.27
CA PHE A 256 -3.56 -11.35 18.01
C PHE A 256 -3.68 -12.86 18.18
N PRO A 257 -4.78 -13.49 17.71
CA PRO A 257 -5.00 -14.92 17.91
C PRO A 257 -3.97 -15.78 17.19
N GLY A 258 -3.59 -16.89 17.79
CA GLY A 258 -2.88 -17.97 17.13
C GLY A 258 -3.84 -18.92 16.38
N TRP A 259 -3.27 -20.00 15.81
CA TRP A 259 -4.02 -21.04 15.14
C TRP A 259 -3.31 -22.40 15.25
N GLY A 260 -4.05 -23.50 15.23
CA GLY A 260 -3.49 -24.83 15.38
C GLY A 260 -2.69 -24.95 16.69
N ASP A 261 -1.41 -25.29 16.59
CA ASP A 261 -0.47 -25.39 17.72
C ASP A 261 0.31 -24.07 17.97
N TYR A 262 0.07 -23.02 17.20
CA TYR A 262 0.70 -21.71 17.36
C TYR A 262 -0.09 -20.86 18.35
N GLU A 263 0.60 -20.39 19.39
CA GLU A 263 0.00 -19.48 20.37
C GLU A 263 -0.25 -18.08 19.77
N GLY A 264 -1.21 -17.34 20.33
CA GLY A 264 -1.42 -15.94 20.02
C GLY A 264 -0.22 -15.08 20.46
N TYR A 265 -0.10 -13.89 19.91
CA TYR A 265 1.01 -12.97 20.15
C TYR A 265 0.57 -11.51 20.17
N GLN A 266 1.47 -10.62 20.61
CA GLN A 266 1.24 -9.18 20.54
C GLN A 266 1.57 -8.67 19.13
N LEU A 267 0.55 -8.26 18.38
CA LEU A 267 0.69 -7.60 17.09
C LEU A 267 0.93 -6.11 17.32
N GLY A 268 2.12 -5.63 16.96
CA GLY A 268 2.50 -4.22 17.05
C GLY A 268 2.14 -3.43 15.80
N ASN A 269 1.97 -2.12 15.97
CA ASN A 269 1.83 -1.18 14.86
C ASN A 269 3.20 -0.89 14.24
N ASP A 270 3.29 -0.92 12.92
CA ASP A 270 4.54 -0.68 12.18
C ASP A 270 4.77 0.79 11.78
N ASN A 271 3.82 1.69 12.10
CA ASN A 271 3.92 3.10 11.74
C ASN A 271 4.88 3.85 12.67
N GLY A 272 6.10 4.11 12.16
CA GLY A 272 7.14 4.78 12.94
C GLY A 272 6.80 6.20 13.38
N LEU A 273 5.98 6.95 12.63
CA LEU A 273 5.55 8.29 13.04
C LEU A 273 4.63 8.21 14.27
N PHE A 274 3.66 7.31 14.25
CA PHE A 274 2.75 7.06 15.37
C PHE A 274 3.52 6.65 16.64
N LEU A 275 4.52 5.78 16.50
CA LEU A 275 5.28 5.27 17.64
C LEU A 275 6.30 6.26 18.22
N ASN A 276 6.74 7.27 17.47
CA ASN A 276 7.85 8.14 17.85
C ASN A 276 7.49 9.63 17.95
N ASP A 277 6.32 10.05 17.47
CA ASP A 277 5.82 11.42 17.64
C ASP A 277 4.67 11.42 18.64
N PRO A 278 4.72 12.24 19.72
CA PRO A 278 3.67 12.25 20.73
C PRO A 278 2.30 12.71 20.22
N ASP A 279 2.26 13.40 19.07
CA ASP A 279 1.04 13.85 18.41
C ASP A 279 0.56 12.86 17.33
N GLY A 280 1.24 11.70 17.16
CA GLY A 280 0.94 10.69 16.14
C GLY A 280 -0.43 10.06 16.33
N ILE A 281 -1.22 10.00 15.24
CA ILE A 281 -2.54 9.38 15.20
C ILE A 281 -2.66 8.24 14.20
N GLY A 282 -1.52 7.70 13.75
CA GLY A 282 -1.46 6.54 12.87
C GLY A 282 -1.27 6.86 11.39
N GLY A 283 -1.58 5.88 10.56
CA GLY A 283 -1.40 5.91 9.12
C GLY A 283 -1.03 4.54 8.55
N LYS A 284 -0.19 4.50 7.50
CA LYS A 284 0.21 3.23 6.87
C LYS A 284 1.59 3.31 6.21
N THR A 285 2.33 2.24 6.32
CA THR A 285 3.61 2.02 5.63
C THR A 285 3.39 1.27 4.31
N GLY A 286 4.30 1.41 3.36
CA GLY A 286 4.31 0.63 2.14
C GLY A 286 5.72 0.47 1.56
N PHE A 287 5.97 -0.67 0.94
CA PHE A 287 7.18 -0.95 0.19
C PHE A 287 6.92 -2.06 -0.84
N THR A 288 7.39 -1.84 -2.04
CA THR A 288 7.66 -2.87 -3.05
C THR A 288 8.93 -2.48 -3.81
N ASP A 289 9.53 -3.42 -4.54
CA ASP A 289 10.75 -3.13 -5.30
C ASP A 289 10.51 -2.06 -6.39
N ASP A 290 9.32 -1.98 -6.96
CA ASP A 290 8.99 -1.01 -8.01
C ASP A 290 8.36 0.29 -7.48
N ALA A 291 7.70 0.26 -6.31
CA ALA A 291 7.16 1.46 -5.67
C ALA A 291 8.19 2.20 -4.81
N HIS A 292 9.27 1.52 -4.42
CA HIS A 292 10.13 1.94 -3.33
C HIS A 292 9.32 2.13 -2.03
N HIS A 293 9.80 2.97 -1.09
CA HIS A 293 9.04 3.25 0.11
C HIS A 293 7.92 4.26 -0.17
N THR A 294 6.74 3.95 0.36
CA THR A 294 5.58 4.83 0.41
C THR A 294 5.12 4.96 1.86
N PHE A 295 4.51 6.07 2.20
CA PHE A 295 4.12 6.33 3.58
C PHE A 295 2.93 7.28 3.67
N VAL A 296 2.05 7.01 4.61
CA VAL A 296 1.07 7.97 5.12
C VAL A 296 1.16 8.00 6.63
N GLY A 297 1.21 9.19 7.19
CA GLY A 297 1.12 9.38 8.62
C GLY A 297 0.45 10.70 8.96
N ALA A 298 -0.17 10.75 10.13
CA ALA A 298 -0.88 11.93 10.57
C ALA A 298 -0.54 12.29 12.02
N LEU A 299 -0.63 13.58 12.32
CA LEU A 299 -0.48 14.15 13.65
C LEU A 299 -1.74 14.94 14.03
N ASP A 300 -2.08 14.95 15.31
CA ASP A 300 -3.09 15.84 15.90
C ASP A 300 -2.43 16.79 16.90
N ARG A 301 -2.34 18.07 16.55
CA ARG A 301 -1.89 19.12 17.48
C ARG A 301 -3.03 20.05 17.83
N HIS A 302 -3.51 19.92 19.05
CA HIS A 302 -4.57 20.78 19.59
C HIS A 302 -5.86 20.79 18.74
N GLY A 303 -6.20 19.64 18.15
CA GLY A 303 -7.39 19.48 17.31
C GLY A 303 -7.20 19.88 15.84
N ARG A 304 -5.99 20.25 15.42
CA ARG A 304 -5.64 20.36 14.01
C ARG A 304 -4.99 19.06 13.56
N ARG A 305 -5.66 18.31 12.69
CA ARG A 305 -5.18 17.01 12.18
C ARG A 305 -4.57 17.18 10.80
N LEU A 306 -3.25 17.04 10.71
CA LEU A 306 -2.53 17.08 9.44
C LEU A 306 -2.03 15.69 9.06
N GLN A 307 -2.17 15.33 7.79
CA GLN A 307 -1.58 14.13 7.21
C GLN A 307 -0.50 14.46 6.21
N ALA A 308 0.51 13.60 6.09
CA ALA A 308 1.52 13.62 5.05
C ALA A 308 1.52 12.32 4.28
N VAL A 309 1.47 12.43 2.96
CA VAL A 309 1.61 11.34 1.99
C VAL A 309 2.97 11.46 1.31
N LEU A 310 3.72 10.36 1.24
CA LEU A 310 4.98 10.26 0.50
C LEU A 310 4.89 9.08 -0.47
N LEU A 311 5.28 9.32 -1.72
CA LEU A 311 5.37 8.32 -2.77
C LEU A 311 6.79 8.28 -3.33
N ASP A 312 7.25 7.07 -3.63
CA ASP A 312 8.56 6.81 -4.20
C ASP A 312 9.67 7.54 -3.42
N THR A 313 9.96 7.08 -2.22
CA THR A 313 11.10 7.56 -1.41
C THR A 313 12.10 6.46 -1.11
N THR A 314 13.34 6.81 -0.81
CA THR A 314 14.42 5.90 -0.45
C THR A 314 14.91 6.17 0.96
N VAL A 315 15.46 5.15 1.63
CA VAL A 315 15.83 5.20 3.06
C VAL A 315 17.25 4.69 3.36
N GLU A 316 17.99 4.17 2.36
CA GLU A 316 19.24 3.43 2.58
C GLU A 316 20.37 4.27 3.19
N HIS A 317 20.38 5.58 2.95
CA HIS A 317 21.42 6.50 3.48
C HIS A 317 20.84 7.78 4.06
N GLY A 318 19.54 7.78 4.40
CA GLY A 318 18.83 8.94 4.89
C GLY A 318 17.79 8.57 5.94
N PRO A 319 16.97 9.53 6.33
CA PRO A 319 15.88 9.29 7.26
C PRO A 319 14.86 8.32 6.65
N ARG A 320 14.22 7.53 7.51
CA ARG A 320 13.13 6.64 7.15
C ARG A 320 11.95 7.44 6.55
N ALA A 321 11.07 6.77 5.83
CA ALA A 321 9.92 7.45 5.21
C ALA A 321 9.07 8.22 6.23
N TRP A 322 8.86 7.65 7.44
CA TRP A 322 8.14 8.32 8.51
C TRP A 322 8.86 9.57 9.07
N GLU A 323 10.21 9.57 9.11
CA GLU A 323 10.99 10.74 9.53
C GLU A 323 10.93 11.88 8.51
N GLN A 324 10.88 11.53 7.20
CA GLN A 324 10.66 12.50 6.14
C GLN A 324 9.25 13.12 6.25
N ALA A 325 8.22 12.30 6.50
CA ALA A 325 6.85 12.76 6.75
C ALA A 325 6.77 13.66 7.98
N GLN A 326 7.44 13.29 9.08
CA GLN A 326 7.50 14.09 10.30
C GLN A 326 8.07 15.48 10.05
N LYS A 327 9.15 15.59 9.27
CA LYS A 327 9.76 16.87 8.91
C LYS A 327 8.77 17.76 8.13
N LEU A 328 8.04 17.20 7.17
CA LEU A 328 7.02 17.92 6.42
C LEU A 328 5.86 18.38 7.32
N LEU A 329 5.36 17.50 8.18
CA LEU A 329 4.27 17.80 9.11
C LEU A 329 4.65 18.89 10.12
N HIS A 330 5.85 18.78 10.72
CA HIS A 330 6.33 19.78 11.67
C HIS A 330 6.52 21.16 11.02
N GLU A 331 6.93 21.21 9.74
CA GLU A 331 6.98 22.46 8.99
C GLU A 331 5.57 22.99 8.69
N ALA A 332 4.65 22.11 8.30
CA ALA A 332 3.27 22.47 7.98
C ALA A 332 2.49 23.05 9.17
N TYR A 333 2.79 22.62 10.41
CA TYR A 333 2.20 23.23 11.60
C TYR A 333 2.61 24.69 11.87
N LYS A 334 3.64 25.20 11.17
CA LYS A 334 4.00 26.62 11.25
C LYS A 334 3.17 27.49 10.31
N VAL A 335 2.46 26.87 9.36
CA VAL A 335 1.54 27.53 8.45
C VAL A 335 0.19 27.70 9.14
N SER A 336 -0.37 28.91 9.15
CA SER A 336 -1.71 29.12 9.76
C SER A 336 -2.79 28.43 8.94
N PRO A 337 -3.86 27.95 9.57
CA PRO A 337 -5.03 27.46 8.84
C PRO A 337 -5.55 28.53 7.85
N GLY A 338 -5.75 28.17 6.60
CA GLY A 338 -6.19 29.06 5.53
C GLY A 338 -5.06 29.71 4.72
N ASP A 339 -3.80 29.51 5.12
CA ASP A 339 -2.62 30.01 4.39
C ASP A 339 -1.96 28.93 3.50
N GLY A 340 -2.65 27.80 3.26
CA GLY A 340 -2.20 26.71 2.38
C GLY A 340 -2.23 27.08 0.91
N VAL A 341 -1.85 26.14 0.06
CA VAL A 341 -1.66 26.36 -1.38
C VAL A 341 -2.83 25.87 -2.24
N GLY A 342 -3.80 25.16 -1.65
CA GLY A 342 -4.93 24.58 -2.39
C GLY A 342 -5.95 23.92 -1.48
N GLN A 343 -6.87 23.20 -2.12
CA GLN A 343 -7.97 22.51 -1.43
C GLN A 343 -8.19 21.15 -2.10
N LEU A 344 -8.18 20.07 -1.32
CA LEU A 344 -8.73 18.80 -1.75
C LEU A 344 -10.22 19.03 -2.02
N LEU A 345 -10.63 19.01 -3.30
CA LEU A 345 -12.01 19.28 -3.65
C LEU A 345 -12.92 18.31 -2.90
N ALA A 346 -14.00 18.83 -2.35
CA ALA A 346 -15.07 18.01 -1.81
C ALA A 346 -15.68 17.24 -2.99
N ASP A 347 -15.75 15.92 -2.81
CA ASP A 347 -16.46 14.92 -3.59
C ASP A 347 -16.97 15.34 -4.97
N ALA A 348 -16.52 14.64 -5.99
CA ALA A 348 -17.04 14.73 -7.35
C ALA A 348 -18.51 14.25 -7.44
N ALA A 349 -19.43 14.99 -6.81
CA ALA A 349 -20.88 14.82 -6.99
C ALA A 349 -21.36 15.28 -8.39
N SER A 350 -20.49 15.38 -9.40
CA SER A 350 -20.84 15.88 -10.72
C SER A 350 -20.28 15.14 -11.93
N HIS A 351 -19.75 13.94 -11.77
CA HIS A 351 -19.55 13.06 -12.92
C HIS A 351 -20.78 12.17 -13.10
N THR A 352 -21.87 12.74 -13.61
CA THR A 352 -22.91 11.94 -14.28
C THR A 352 -22.28 11.35 -15.54
N SER A 353 -21.72 10.15 -15.41
CA SER A 353 -21.39 9.32 -16.56
C SER A 353 -22.67 9.15 -17.37
N PRO A 354 -22.71 9.49 -18.68
CA PRO A 354 -23.88 9.20 -19.47
C PRO A 354 -24.11 7.69 -19.47
N ALA A 355 -25.32 7.28 -19.05
CA ALA A 355 -25.70 5.87 -19.07
C ALA A 355 -25.47 5.30 -20.49
N PRO A 356 -24.91 4.07 -20.60
CA PRO A 356 -24.70 3.46 -21.90
C PRO A 356 -26.06 3.37 -22.63
N THR A 357 -26.13 3.98 -23.83
CA THR A 357 -27.27 3.90 -24.69
C THR A 357 -27.54 2.44 -25.05
N PRO A 358 -28.72 1.89 -24.79
CA PRO A 358 -29.00 0.50 -25.15
C PRO A 358 -28.84 0.32 -26.66
N ALA A 359 -28.11 -0.73 -27.05
CA ALA A 359 -27.94 -1.12 -28.43
C ALA A 359 -29.33 -1.39 -29.07
N PRO A 360 -29.58 -1.01 -30.33
CA PRO A 360 -30.85 -1.26 -30.99
C PRO A 360 -31.10 -2.76 -31.12
N ASP A 361 -32.29 -3.16 -30.70
CA ASP A 361 -32.76 -4.55 -30.69
C ASP A 361 -32.83 -5.09 -32.14
N SER A 362 -31.95 -6.00 -32.51
CA SER A 362 -31.87 -6.63 -33.82
C SER A 362 -32.88 -7.78 -34.01
N ARG A 363 -34.07 -7.70 -33.37
CA ARG A 363 -35.17 -8.65 -33.53
C ARG A 363 -36.43 -8.02 -34.17
N ALA A 364 -36.28 -7.58 -35.40
CA ALA A 364 -37.46 -7.29 -36.23
C ALA A 364 -37.11 -7.32 -37.73
N GLN A 365 -36.78 -8.49 -38.27
CA GLN A 365 -36.86 -8.78 -39.69
C GLN A 365 -36.79 -10.30 -39.95
N SER A 366 -37.89 -10.99 -39.67
CA SER A 366 -38.23 -12.25 -40.36
C SER A 366 -39.70 -12.59 -40.14
N ALA A 367 -40.60 -11.88 -40.87
CA ALA A 367 -41.93 -12.35 -41.13
C ALA A 367 -42.52 -11.50 -42.27
N SER A 368 -42.28 -11.92 -43.50
CA SER A 368 -43.20 -11.80 -44.64
C SER A 368 -42.49 -12.16 -45.94
N SER A 369 -42.63 -13.36 -46.38
CA SER A 369 -42.99 -13.84 -47.72
C SER A 369 -42.82 -15.35 -47.78
#